data_82f999a4f0573f84a4980ad9bf998075
#
_entry.id   82f999a4f0573f84a4980ad9bf998075
#
_cell.length_a   1.000
_cell.length_b   1.000
_cell.length_c   1.000
_cell.angle_alpha   90.00
_cell.angle_beta   90.00
_cell.angle_gamma   90.00
#
_symmetry.space_group_name_H-M   'P 1'
#
loop_
_entity.id
_entity.type
_entity.pdbx_description
1 polymer ?
#
loop_
_entity_poly.entity_id
_entity_poly.type
_entity_poly.pdbx_seq_one_letter_code
_entity_poly.pdbx_strand_id
1 'polypeptide(L)'
;MFYDFKKNKSKDLDNSKYLLCTGLFDDHDTDLNFYKELLEKQINKKMICTNPDLIVDKGDKRELCAGSVAMVFEKMGGKVIYFGKPYPEVYNQSFDNNNKKILSIGDNLNTDIKGANLLNYDSLLISNGVHKNEIKNKGIDEISKQYESIVNYMQSDLKW
;
A
#
# COMPACT_ATOMS: atom_id res chain seq x y z
N MET A 1 -16.57 6.93 -7.26
CA MET A 1 -15.21 6.78 -7.83
C MET A 1 -15.17 5.88 -9.06
N PHE A 2 -15.97 4.83 -9.19
CA PHE A 2 -15.91 3.90 -10.33
C PHE A 2 -17.11 4.02 -11.30
N TYR A 3 -17.73 5.19 -11.39
CA TYR A 3 -18.89 5.42 -12.26
C TYR A 3 -18.60 5.14 -13.73
N ASP A 4 -17.41 5.51 -14.21
CA ASP A 4 -16.98 5.36 -15.60
C ASP A 4 -16.70 3.90 -15.98
N PHE A 5 -16.49 3.03 -14.99
CA PHE A 5 -16.16 1.61 -15.19
C PHE A 5 -17.38 0.67 -15.08
N LYS A 6 -18.58 1.19 -14.85
CA LYS A 6 -19.79 0.35 -14.72
C LYS A 6 -20.01 -0.60 -15.89
N LYS A 7 -19.69 -0.16 -17.10
CA LYS A 7 -19.81 -0.98 -18.33
C LYS A 7 -18.79 -2.13 -18.38
N ASN A 8 -17.69 -2.02 -17.63
CA ASN A 8 -16.58 -2.98 -17.64
C ASN A 8 -16.64 -3.92 -16.43
N LYS A 9 -17.60 -3.72 -15.52
CA LYS A 9 -17.76 -4.57 -14.35
C LYS A 9 -18.43 -5.90 -14.74
N SER A 10 -17.73 -7.02 -14.50
CA SER A 10 -18.34 -8.34 -14.62
C SER A 10 -19.37 -8.57 -13.52
N LYS A 11 -20.37 -9.42 -13.80
CA LYS A 11 -21.40 -9.80 -12.83
C LYS A 11 -20.85 -10.72 -11.73
N ASP A 12 -19.84 -11.51 -12.07
CA ASP A 12 -19.20 -12.47 -11.17
C ASP A 12 -17.68 -12.52 -11.45
N LEU A 13 -16.95 -13.17 -10.55
CA LEU A 13 -15.51 -13.32 -10.68
C LEU A 13 -15.12 -14.25 -11.83
N ASP A 14 -15.89 -15.30 -12.08
CA ASP A 14 -15.54 -16.32 -13.07
C ASP A 14 -15.50 -15.76 -14.50
N ASN A 15 -16.43 -14.87 -14.82
CA ASN A 15 -16.50 -14.20 -16.12
C ASN A 15 -15.62 -12.95 -16.22
N SER A 16 -14.88 -12.58 -15.18
CA SER A 16 -13.98 -11.43 -15.21
C SER A 16 -12.66 -11.75 -15.90
N LYS A 17 -12.08 -10.76 -16.62
CA LYS A 17 -10.74 -10.87 -17.22
C LYS A 17 -9.64 -10.49 -16.24
N TYR A 18 -9.95 -9.62 -15.28
CA TYR A 18 -9.05 -9.09 -14.26
C TYR A 18 -9.78 -9.00 -12.94
N LEU A 19 -9.04 -9.05 -11.85
CA LEU A 19 -9.53 -8.75 -10.52
C LEU A 19 -9.09 -7.34 -10.17
N LEU A 20 -10.00 -6.51 -9.65
CA LEU A 20 -9.69 -5.18 -9.14
C LEU A 20 -9.86 -5.18 -7.62
N CYS A 21 -8.74 -5.09 -6.90
CA CYS A 21 -8.72 -5.03 -5.44
C CYS A 21 -8.48 -3.59 -4.99
N THR A 22 -9.51 -2.98 -4.39
CA THR A 22 -9.49 -1.59 -3.90
C THR A 22 -9.58 -1.50 -2.38
N GLY A 23 -9.88 -2.59 -1.71
CA GLY A 23 -10.08 -2.72 -0.27
C GLY A 23 -10.71 -4.06 0.08
N LEU A 24 -11.06 -4.22 1.35
CA LEU A 24 -11.82 -5.35 1.85
C LEU A 24 -13.32 -5.05 1.79
N PHE A 25 -14.14 -6.09 1.88
CA PHE A 25 -15.59 -5.94 2.05
C PHE A 25 -15.90 -5.63 3.52
N ASP A 26 -16.90 -4.80 3.77
CA ASP A 26 -17.27 -4.37 5.13
C ASP A 26 -17.61 -5.56 6.06
N ASP A 27 -18.24 -6.61 5.51
CA ASP A 27 -18.58 -7.82 6.26
C ASP A 27 -17.41 -8.79 6.48
N HIS A 28 -16.23 -8.51 5.87
CA HIS A 28 -15.03 -9.35 5.91
C HIS A 28 -13.75 -8.51 6.04
N ASP A 29 -13.82 -7.43 6.81
CA ASP A 29 -12.75 -6.43 6.96
C ASP A 29 -11.49 -6.94 7.69
N THR A 30 -11.59 -8.09 8.36
CA THR A 30 -10.49 -8.73 9.09
C THR A 30 -10.24 -10.18 8.69
N ASP A 31 -11.10 -10.78 7.86
CA ASP A 31 -11.08 -12.21 7.53
C ASP A 31 -10.33 -12.50 6.22
N LEU A 32 -9.01 -12.62 6.30
CA LEU A 32 -8.19 -13.00 5.14
C LEU A 32 -8.44 -14.44 4.64
N ASN A 33 -9.00 -15.33 5.45
CA ASN A 33 -9.35 -16.68 4.99
C ASN A 33 -10.53 -16.65 4.02
N PHE A 34 -11.51 -15.77 4.25
CA PHE A 34 -12.58 -15.53 3.29
C PHE A 34 -12.03 -15.18 1.91
N TYR A 35 -11.05 -14.26 1.84
CA TYR A 35 -10.43 -13.87 0.57
C TYR A 35 -9.61 -14.98 -0.06
N LYS A 36 -8.97 -15.83 0.74
CA LYS A 36 -8.27 -17.01 0.24
C LYS A 36 -9.23 -17.95 -0.48
N GLU A 37 -10.35 -18.30 0.13
CA GLU A 37 -11.37 -19.17 -0.45
C GLU A 37 -12.02 -18.54 -1.69
N LEU A 38 -12.37 -17.24 -1.62
CA LEU A 38 -12.97 -16.48 -2.72
C LEU A 38 -12.07 -16.46 -3.96
N LEU A 39 -10.75 -16.34 -3.76
CA LEU A 39 -9.78 -16.10 -4.83
C LEU A 39 -9.06 -17.36 -5.31
N GLU A 40 -9.18 -18.48 -4.61
CA GLU A 40 -8.50 -19.74 -4.91
C GLU A 40 -8.69 -20.18 -6.37
N LYS A 41 -9.91 -20.10 -6.88
CA LYS A 41 -10.23 -20.46 -8.27
C LYS A 41 -9.82 -19.41 -9.31
N GLN A 42 -9.36 -18.27 -8.87
CA GLN A 42 -9.05 -17.11 -9.70
C GLN A 42 -7.54 -16.88 -9.92
N ILE A 43 -6.69 -17.75 -9.43
CA ILE A 43 -5.21 -17.59 -9.43
C ILE A 43 -4.60 -17.39 -10.82
N ASN A 44 -5.26 -17.87 -11.88
CA ASN A 44 -4.84 -17.69 -13.28
C ASN A 44 -5.11 -16.29 -13.82
N LYS A 45 -5.84 -15.45 -13.09
CA LYS A 45 -6.15 -14.07 -13.47
C LYS A 45 -5.10 -13.11 -12.92
N LYS A 46 -5.00 -11.94 -13.52
CA LYS A 46 -4.21 -10.84 -12.96
C LYS A 46 -5.07 -10.04 -11.99
N MET A 47 -4.54 -9.78 -10.81
CA MET A 47 -5.13 -8.84 -9.86
C MET A 47 -4.46 -7.48 -10.01
N ILE A 48 -5.26 -6.42 -10.05
CA ILE A 48 -4.82 -5.04 -9.97
C ILE A 48 -5.13 -4.58 -8.54
N CYS A 49 -4.09 -4.28 -7.77
CA CYS A 49 -4.21 -3.75 -6.41
C CYS A 49 -3.94 -2.23 -6.44
N THR A 50 -4.91 -1.42 -6.03
CA THR A 50 -4.82 0.05 -6.10
C THR A 50 -4.35 0.68 -4.80
N ASN A 51 -4.19 -0.09 -3.73
CA ASN A 51 -3.64 0.34 -2.46
C ASN A 51 -2.72 -0.75 -1.89
N PRO A 52 -1.40 -0.64 -2.10
CA PRO A 52 -0.43 -1.64 -1.63
C PRO A 52 -0.24 -1.71 -0.12
N ASP A 53 -0.75 -0.74 0.65
CA ASP A 53 -0.66 -0.76 2.09
C ASP A 53 -1.32 -2.04 2.64
N LEU A 54 -0.66 -2.67 3.62
CA LEU A 54 -1.20 -3.86 4.28
C LEU A 54 -2.21 -3.48 5.36
N ILE A 55 -1.90 -2.40 6.08
CA ILE A 55 -2.66 -1.90 7.22
C ILE A 55 -2.73 -0.38 7.20
N VAL A 56 -3.74 0.16 7.84
CA VAL A 56 -3.91 1.60 8.09
C VAL A 56 -4.41 1.81 9.51
N ASP A 57 -3.96 2.87 10.16
CA ASP A 57 -4.51 3.32 11.43
C ASP A 57 -5.66 4.32 11.15
N LYS A 58 -6.85 4.00 11.64
CA LYS A 58 -8.07 4.80 11.50
C LYS A 58 -8.64 5.12 12.88
N GLY A 59 -8.24 6.26 13.41
CA GLY A 59 -8.47 6.57 14.83
C GLY A 59 -7.73 5.58 15.72
N ASP A 60 -8.45 4.97 16.65
CA ASP A 60 -7.90 3.98 17.58
C ASP A 60 -7.89 2.53 17.03
N LYS A 61 -8.36 2.33 15.81
CA LYS A 61 -8.43 1.01 15.17
C LYS A 61 -7.39 0.87 14.08
N ARG A 62 -6.80 -0.32 14.02
CA ARG A 62 -5.95 -0.76 12.92
C ARG A 62 -6.78 -1.63 11.98
N GLU A 63 -6.85 -1.25 10.70
CA GLU A 63 -7.65 -1.92 9.69
C GLU A 63 -6.73 -2.50 8.60
N LEU A 64 -7.17 -3.62 7.99
CA LEU A 64 -6.49 -4.20 6.84
C LEU A 64 -6.80 -3.39 5.57
N CYS A 65 -5.83 -3.33 4.66
CA CYS A 65 -5.96 -2.68 3.36
C CYS A 65 -5.93 -3.69 2.20
N ALA A 66 -6.19 -3.20 0.99
CA ALA A 66 -6.19 -4.02 -0.22
C ALA A 66 -4.88 -4.82 -0.42
N GLY A 67 -3.74 -4.26 0.00
CA GLY A 67 -2.45 -4.95 -0.05
C GLY A 67 -2.42 -6.25 0.73
N SER A 68 -3.16 -6.36 1.84
CA SER A 68 -3.28 -7.62 2.60
C SER A 68 -3.98 -8.72 1.80
N VAL A 69 -5.04 -8.38 1.05
CA VAL A 69 -5.72 -9.31 0.15
C VAL A 69 -4.83 -9.69 -1.02
N ALA A 70 -4.15 -8.70 -1.62
CA ALA A 70 -3.21 -8.91 -2.72
C ALA A 70 -2.06 -9.85 -2.31
N MET A 71 -1.51 -9.68 -1.11
CA MET A 71 -0.47 -10.55 -0.56
C MET A 71 -0.97 -12.01 -0.38
N VAL A 72 -2.21 -12.20 0.08
CA VAL A 72 -2.81 -13.55 0.17
C VAL A 72 -2.89 -14.17 -1.22
N PHE A 73 -3.33 -13.41 -2.22
CA PHE A 73 -3.44 -13.88 -3.61
C PHE A 73 -2.07 -14.28 -4.20
N GLU A 74 -1.02 -13.49 -3.96
CA GLU A 74 0.35 -13.83 -4.37
C GLU A 74 0.88 -15.10 -3.70
N LYS A 75 0.62 -15.26 -2.39
CA LYS A 75 1.03 -16.48 -1.66
C LYS A 75 0.37 -17.74 -2.19
N MET A 76 -0.80 -17.64 -2.83
CA MET A 76 -1.46 -18.74 -3.52
C MET A 76 -0.94 -18.98 -4.96
N GLY A 77 -0.01 -18.16 -5.44
CA GLY A 77 0.55 -18.24 -6.80
C GLY A 77 -0.13 -17.31 -7.81
N GLY A 78 -1.03 -16.45 -7.38
CA GLY A 78 -1.66 -15.43 -8.22
C GLY A 78 -0.69 -14.32 -8.61
N LYS A 79 -0.95 -13.64 -9.74
CA LYS A 79 -0.15 -12.51 -10.21
C LYS A 79 -0.83 -11.19 -9.87
N VAL A 80 -0.14 -10.34 -9.11
CA VAL A 80 -0.61 -8.99 -8.75
C VAL A 80 0.16 -7.92 -9.51
N ILE A 81 -0.56 -6.87 -9.92
CA ILE A 81 0.00 -5.61 -10.42
C ILE A 81 -0.41 -4.54 -9.41
N TYR A 82 0.59 -3.93 -8.77
CA TYR A 82 0.36 -2.91 -7.76
C TYR A 82 0.38 -1.51 -8.37
N PHE A 83 -0.61 -0.70 -7.98
CA PHE A 83 -0.65 0.74 -8.22
C PHE A 83 -0.78 1.47 -6.89
N GLY A 84 0.06 2.48 -6.67
CA GLY A 84 0.17 3.20 -5.43
C GLY A 84 1.59 3.14 -4.88
N LYS A 85 1.83 3.78 -3.73
CA LYS A 85 3.14 3.75 -3.05
C LYS A 85 3.52 2.31 -2.65
N PRO A 86 4.78 1.89 -2.77
CA PRO A 86 5.98 2.65 -3.13
C PRO A 86 6.28 2.67 -4.64
N TYR A 87 5.37 2.27 -5.50
CA TYR A 87 5.62 2.06 -6.93
C TYR A 87 5.74 3.39 -7.68
N PRO A 88 6.68 3.49 -8.66
CA PRO A 88 7.01 4.74 -9.34
C PRO A 88 5.85 5.39 -10.08
N GLU A 89 4.90 4.59 -10.54
CA GLU A 89 3.78 5.02 -11.37
C GLU A 89 2.94 6.13 -10.69
N VAL A 90 2.72 6.02 -9.36
CA VAL A 90 1.93 7.01 -8.64
C VAL A 90 2.67 8.36 -8.55
N TYR A 91 3.98 8.33 -8.42
CA TYR A 91 4.79 9.54 -8.36
C TYR A 91 4.92 10.19 -9.73
N ASN A 92 5.13 9.41 -10.80
CA ASN A 92 5.22 9.90 -12.18
C ASN A 92 3.94 10.58 -12.66
N GLN A 93 2.78 10.20 -12.10
CA GLN A 93 1.50 10.85 -12.41
C GLN A 93 1.25 12.13 -11.58
N SER A 94 1.97 12.34 -10.50
CA SER A 94 1.69 13.43 -9.55
C SER A 94 2.36 14.75 -9.94
N PHE A 95 3.45 14.70 -10.72
CA PHE A 95 4.18 15.91 -11.13
C PHE A 95 5.09 15.64 -12.35
N ASP A 96 5.33 16.70 -13.11
CA ASP A 96 6.32 16.69 -14.18
C ASP A 96 7.74 16.72 -13.59
N ASN A 97 8.55 15.76 -14.00
CA ASN A 97 9.88 15.51 -13.40
C ASN A 97 10.94 16.52 -13.87
N ASN A 98 10.65 17.82 -13.84
CA ASN A 98 11.51 18.89 -14.33
C ASN A 98 12.40 19.45 -13.20
N ASN A 99 13.49 18.75 -12.85
CA ASN A 99 14.59 19.26 -11.99
C ASN A 99 14.16 19.85 -10.63
N LYS A 100 13.05 19.42 -10.05
CA LYS A 100 12.59 19.88 -8.74
C LYS A 100 13.18 18.99 -7.63
N LYS A 101 13.55 19.60 -6.52
CA LYS A 101 13.80 18.87 -5.29
C LYS A 101 12.46 18.44 -4.72
N ILE A 102 12.29 17.13 -4.49
CA ILE A 102 11.05 16.53 -4.00
C ILE A 102 11.31 16.00 -2.60
N LEU A 103 10.40 16.36 -1.66
CA LEU A 103 10.34 15.81 -0.33
C LEU A 103 9.09 14.95 -0.23
N SER A 104 9.26 13.65 -0.02
CA SER A 104 8.16 12.73 0.27
C SER A 104 7.90 12.73 1.77
N ILE A 105 6.65 12.96 2.17
CA ILE A 105 6.25 13.03 3.58
C ILE A 105 5.26 11.89 3.84
N GLY A 106 5.51 11.09 4.88
CA GLY A 106 4.60 10.02 5.27
C GLY A 106 5.04 9.31 6.54
N ASP A 107 4.23 8.36 6.99
CA ASP A 107 4.41 7.65 8.24
C ASP A 107 4.71 6.16 8.07
N ASN A 108 4.70 5.67 6.83
CA ASN A 108 4.90 4.26 6.54
C ASN A 108 6.24 4.03 5.82
N LEU A 109 7.15 3.29 6.49
CA LEU A 109 8.48 2.96 5.96
C LEU A 109 8.41 2.08 4.69
N ASN A 110 7.41 1.18 4.59
CA ASN A 110 7.25 0.29 3.45
C ASN A 110 6.71 0.97 2.19
N THR A 111 5.99 2.08 2.33
CA THR A 111 5.31 2.72 1.20
C THR A 111 5.81 4.14 0.96
N ASP A 112 5.67 5.04 1.93
CA ASP A 112 6.05 6.44 1.75
C ASP A 112 7.56 6.62 1.65
N ILE A 113 8.30 6.08 2.62
CA ILE A 113 9.75 6.24 2.69
C ILE A 113 10.43 5.38 1.62
N LYS A 114 10.00 4.13 1.48
CA LYS A 114 10.53 3.24 0.43
C LYS A 114 10.27 3.80 -0.96
N GLY A 115 9.11 4.39 -1.21
CA GLY A 115 8.80 5.05 -2.48
C GLY A 115 9.72 6.24 -2.77
N ALA A 116 9.99 7.07 -1.76
CA ALA A 116 10.98 8.14 -1.86
C ALA A 116 12.37 7.61 -2.21
N ASN A 117 12.82 6.57 -1.49
CA ASN A 117 14.13 5.97 -1.70
C ASN A 117 14.30 5.37 -3.10
N LEU A 118 13.29 4.66 -3.62
CA LEU A 118 13.31 4.09 -4.97
C LEU A 118 13.49 5.14 -6.07
N LEU A 119 13.04 6.37 -5.81
CA LEU A 119 13.10 7.49 -6.75
C LEU A 119 14.22 8.49 -6.45
N ASN A 120 15.04 8.20 -5.44
CA ASN A 120 16.10 9.11 -4.94
C ASN A 120 15.54 10.49 -4.51
N TYR A 121 14.37 10.51 -3.88
CA TYR A 121 13.78 11.69 -3.27
C TYR A 121 14.13 11.76 -1.79
N ASP A 122 14.19 12.99 -1.25
CA ASP A 122 14.30 13.18 0.19
C ASP A 122 13.02 12.69 0.87
N SER A 123 13.16 12.14 2.08
CA SER A 123 12.05 11.59 2.87
C SER A 123 11.95 12.25 4.24
N LEU A 124 10.72 12.57 4.66
CA LEU A 124 10.37 12.99 6.02
C LEU A 124 9.43 11.96 6.63
N LEU A 125 9.91 11.24 7.64
CA LEU A 125 9.10 10.28 8.40
C LEU A 125 8.32 10.99 9.52
N ILE A 126 7.01 10.74 9.57
CA ILE A 126 6.14 11.13 10.69
C ILE A 126 6.10 9.97 11.68
N SER A 127 6.85 10.10 12.79
CA SER A 127 7.11 8.99 13.69
C SER A 127 5.96 8.62 14.63
N ASN A 128 4.94 9.48 14.78
CA ASN A 128 3.72 9.17 15.53
C ASN A 128 2.66 8.40 14.72
N GLY A 129 2.98 7.95 13.50
CA GLY A 129 2.10 7.15 12.64
C GLY A 129 2.26 5.64 12.82
N VAL A 130 2.20 4.90 11.70
CA VAL A 130 2.14 3.42 11.63
C VAL A 130 3.23 2.73 12.46
N HIS A 131 4.46 3.27 12.47
CA HIS A 131 5.61 2.65 13.15
C HIS A 131 5.90 3.23 14.55
N LYS A 132 4.97 4.01 15.14
CA LYS A 132 5.16 4.68 16.44
C LYS A 132 5.70 3.76 17.53
N ASN A 133 5.06 2.61 17.71
CA ASN A 133 5.42 1.68 18.79
C ASN A 133 6.75 0.97 18.51
N GLU A 134 7.03 0.64 17.25
CA GLU A 134 8.29 0.02 16.85
C GLU A 134 9.45 0.98 17.05
N ILE A 135 9.31 2.23 16.60
CA ILE A 135 10.33 3.28 16.79
C ILE A 135 10.59 3.55 18.26
N LYS A 136 9.52 3.61 19.07
CA LYS A 136 9.66 3.80 20.53
C LYS A 136 10.44 2.68 21.22
N ASN A 137 10.26 1.44 20.76
CA ASN A 137 10.85 0.26 21.39
C ASN A 137 12.28 -0.03 20.90
N LYS A 138 12.57 0.20 19.63
CA LYS A 138 13.83 -0.20 18.99
C LYS A 138 14.68 0.97 18.50
N GLY A 139 14.10 2.16 18.37
CA GLY A 139 14.76 3.32 17.78
C GLY A 139 14.72 3.32 16.24
N ILE A 140 14.91 4.51 15.67
CA ILE A 140 14.79 4.70 14.21
C ILE A 140 15.87 3.96 13.42
N ASP A 141 17.09 3.90 13.93
CA ASP A 141 18.22 3.29 13.20
C ASP A 141 18.01 1.78 13.00
N GLU A 142 17.52 1.09 14.04
CA GLU A 142 17.22 -0.36 13.94
C GLU A 142 16.04 -0.61 13.00
N ILE A 143 14.99 0.19 13.13
CA ILE A 143 13.79 0.05 12.29
C ILE A 143 14.10 0.38 10.82
N SER A 144 14.85 1.43 10.54
CA SER A 144 15.27 1.77 9.17
C SER A 144 16.06 0.63 8.52
N LYS A 145 16.92 -0.05 9.27
CA LYS A 145 17.64 -1.24 8.78
C LYS A 145 16.70 -2.42 8.54
N GLN A 146 15.76 -2.66 9.46
CA GLN A 146 14.78 -3.75 9.35
C GLN A 146 13.91 -3.59 8.09
N TYR A 147 13.53 -2.35 7.74
CA TYR A 147 12.69 -2.02 6.58
C TYR A 147 13.49 -1.67 5.31
N GLU A 148 14.84 -1.78 5.37
CA GLU A 148 15.73 -1.43 4.27
C GLU A 148 15.41 -0.04 3.70
N SER A 149 15.22 0.95 4.58
CA SER A 149 14.78 2.29 4.21
C SER A 149 15.74 3.36 4.73
N ILE A 150 15.86 4.47 3.98
CA ILE A 150 16.66 5.64 4.33
C ILE A 150 15.71 6.76 4.72
N VAL A 151 15.78 7.20 5.98
CA VAL A 151 15.01 8.32 6.52
C VAL A 151 15.93 9.54 6.57
N ASN A 152 15.68 10.56 5.71
CA ASN A 152 16.49 11.78 5.69
C ASN A 152 16.12 12.73 6.83
N TYR A 153 14.81 12.85 7.10
CA TYR A 153 14.27 13.74 8.13
C TYR A 153 13.18 13.01 8.92
N MET A 154 12.99 13.41 10.19
CA MET A 154 11.95 12.85 11.05
C MET A 154 11.30 13.94 11.90
N GLN A 155 10.00 13.90 12.03
CA GLN A 155 9.19 14.68 12.97
C GLN A 155 8.22 13.75 13.70
N SER A 156 7.81 14.14 14.93
CA SER A 156 6.76 13.39 15.63
C SER A 156 5.40 13.54 14.92
N ASP A 157 5.07 14.76 14.55
CA ASP A 157 3.81 15.14 13.91
C ASP A 157 4.10 16.11 12.78
N LEU A 158 3.24 16.15 11.76
CA LEU A 158 3.41 17.09 10.67
C LEU A 158 3.17 18.52 11.18
N LYS A 159 4.22 19.32 11.12
CA LYS A 159 4.19 20.76 11.46
C LYS A 159 4.89 21.53 10.37
N TRP A 160 4.24 22.60 9.95
CA TRP A 160 4.75 23.56 8.96
C TRP A 160 5.42 24.76 9.65
#